data_c3f738356b219aaf3dc5839468304229
#
_entry.id   c3f738356b219aaf3dc5839468304229
#
_cell.length_a   1.000
_cell.length_b   1.000
_cell.length_c   1.000
_cell.angle_alpha   90.00
_cell.angle_beta   90.00
_cell.angle_gamma   90.00
#
_symmetry.space_group_name_H-M   'P 1'
#
loop_
_entity.id
_entity.type
_entity.pdbx_description
1 polymer ?
#
loop_
_entity_poly.entity_id
_entity_poly.type
_entity_poly.pdbx_seq_one_letter_code
_entity_poly.pdbx_strand_id
1 'polypeptide(L)'
;WPNFEKTFLNFNPLAVAYLSDDRLEEIATDKSIIRNFTKILATRANAAYVVEKQYDYESFSNYIADWPENKIVDLWFEMKREGSRLGGMTGPMILRSMGKDSFLPTNDVISALTRYGFVKTHSNGSKRDLERVQEIFNLLKEESNLPLSQISKILALSM
;
A
#
# COMPACT_ATOMS: atom_id res chain seq x y z
N TRP A 1 -7.72 -16.08 11.11
CA TRP A 1 -8.25 -15.31 9.98
C TRP A 1 -9.77 -15.46 9.86
N PRO A 2 -10.39 -16.68 9.90
CA PRO A 2 -11.83 -16.83 9.71
C PRO A 2 -12.71 -16.00 10.66
N ASN A 3 -12.30 -15.86 11.93
CA ASN A 3 -13.03 -15.04 12.90
C ASN A 3 -13.00 -13.57 12.52
N PHE A 4 -11.87 -13.08 12.02
CA PHE A 4 -11.72 -11.70 11.58
C PHE A 4 -12.61 -11.40 10.37
N GLU A 5 -12.63 -12.30 9.40
CA GLU A 5 -13.48 -12.24 8.21
C GLU A 5 -14.96 -12.18 8.59
N LYS A 6 -15.40 -13.09 9.46
CA LYS A 6 -16.78 -13.13 9.97
C LYS A 6 -17.15 -11.85 10.74
N THR A 7 -16.26 -11.37 11.64
CA THR A 7 -16.50 -10.18 12.46
C THR A 7 -16.66 -8.92 11.60
N PHE A 8 -15.91 -8.82 10.50
CA PHE A 8 -15.98 -7.71 9.55
C PHE A 8 -16.82 -8.03 8.30
N LEU A 9 -17.88 -8.83 8.45
CA LEU A 9 -18.93 -9.04 7.44
C LEU A 9 -18.37 -9.49 6.08
N ASN A 10 -17.45 -10.46 6.11
CA ASN A 10 -16.69 -10.98 4.95
C ASN A 10 -15.99 -9.86 4.16
N PHE A 11 -15.58 -8.81 4.87
CA PHE A 11 -14.94 -7.62 4.29
C PHE A 11 -15.74 -6.97 3.16
N ASN A 12 -17.09 -7.04 3.22
CA ASN A 12 -17.91 -6.23 2.32
C ASN A 12 -17.65 -4.74 2.61
N PRO A 13 -17.07 -3.97 1.66
CA PRO A 13 -16.62 -2.62 1.97
C PRO A 13 -17.74 -1.70 2.44
N LEU A 14 -18.89 -1.78 1.79
CA LEU A 14 -20.05 -0.95 2.14
C LEU A 14 -20.56 -1.28 3.54
N ALA A 15 -20.74 -2.55 3.85
CA ALA A 15 -21.21 -2.98 5.16
C ALA A 15 -20.23 -2.60 6.28
N VAL A 16 -18.93 -2.73 6.04
CA VAL A 16 -17.89 -2.37 7.01
C VAL A 16 -17.79 -0.86 7.19
N ALA A 17 -17.92 -0.07 6.12
CA ALA A 17 -17.89 1.39 6.18
C ALA A 17 -19.03 1.97 7.05
N TYR A 18 -20.16 1.31 7.08
CA TYR A 18 -21.35 1.73 7.85
C TYR A 18 -21.45 1.11 9.25
N LEU A 19 -20.42 0.42 9.75
CA LEU A 19 -20.41 -0.04 11.14
C LEU A 19 -20.47 1.15 12.11
N SER A 20 -21.39 1.08 13.08
CA SER A 20 -21.55 2.09 14.13
C SER A 20 -20.36 2.07 15.11
N ASP A 21 -20.16 3.16 15.84
CA ASP A 21 -19.13 3.24 16.87
C ASP A 21 -19.36 2.18 17.96
N ASP A 22 -20.61 2.02 18.42
CA ASP A 22 -20.97 0.98 19.39
C ASP A 22 -20.58 -0.42 18.92
N ARG A 23 -20.80 -0.72 17.62
CA ARG A 23 -20.40 -2.01 17.06
C ARG A 23 -18.89 -2.18 17.02
N LEU A 24 -18.13 -1.13 16.73
CA LEU A 24 -16.66 -1.18 16.75
C LEU A 24 -16.11 -1.36 18.17
N GLU A 25 -16.75 -0.75 19.18
CA GLU A 25 -16.42 -0.95 20.59
C GLU A 25 -16.69 -2.40 21.01
N GLU A 26 -17.85 -2.95 20.61
CA GLU A 26 -18.16 -4.37 20.84
C GLU A 26 -17.11 -5.30 20.21
N ILE A 27 -16.75 -5.05 18.95
CA ILE A 27 -15.69 -5.80 18.24
C ILE A 27 -14.35 -5.72 19.00
N ALA A 28 -14.04 -4.59 19.61
CA ALA A 28 -12.81 -4.41 20.39
C ALA A 28 -12.76 -5.28 21.67
N THR A 29 -13.90 -5.77 22.13
CA THR A 29 -13.97 -6.71 23.26
C THR A 29 -13.88 -8.17 22.86
N ASP A 30 -14.02 -8.49 21.56
CA ASP A 30 -13.98 -9.85 21.04
C ASP A 30 -12.59 -10.47 21.21
N LYS A 31 -12.54 -11.54 22.02
CA LYS A 31 -11.30 -12.29 22.29
C LYS A 31 -10.86 -13.20 21.15
N SER A 32 -11.71 -13.41 20.16
CA SER A 32 -11.43 -14.27 19.02
C SER A 32 -10.57 -13.58 17.93
N ILE A 33 -10.41 -12.25 18.03
CA ILE A 33 -9.59 -11.45 17.13
C ILE A 33 -8.58 -10.56 17.91
N ILE A 34 -7.69 -9.90 17.18
CA ILE A 34 -6.74 -8.96 17.77
C ILE A 34 -7.50 -7.72 18.30
N ARG A 35 -7.49 -7.54 19.63
CA ARG A 35 -8.12 -6.43 20.32
C ARG A 35 -7.28 -5.16 20.25
N ASN A 36 -7.24 -4.54 19.10
CA ASN A 36 -6.55 -3.26 18.90
C ASN A 36 -7.53 -2.27 18.27
N PHE A 37 -8.11 -1.42 19.10
CA PHE A 37 -9.16 -0.49 18.68
C PHE A 37 -8.72 0.43 17.53
N THR A 38 -7.47 0.90 17.54
CA THR A 38 -6.93 1.73 16.46
C THR A 38 -6.92 0.97 15.11
N LYS A 39 -6.63 -0.33 15.11
CA LYS A 39 -6.68 -1.15 13.89
C LYS A 39 -8.13 -1.42 13.46
N ILE A 40 -9.03 -1.61 14.41
CA ILE A 40 -10.47 -1.80 14.16
C ILE A 40 -11.04 -0.55 13.49
N LEU A 41 -10.77 0.64 14.04
CA LEU A 41 -11.14 1.92 13.42
C LEU A 41 -10.55 2.08 12.02
N ALA A 42 -9.28 1.71 11.84
CA ALA A 42 -8.63 1.76 10.53
C ALA A 42 -9.30 0.84 9.50
N THR A 43 -9.85 -0.30 9.91
CA THR A 43 -10.58 -1.21 9.02
C THR A 43 -11.82 -0.52 8.46
N ARG A 44 -12.64 0.14 9.30
CA ARG A 44 -13.80 0.92 8.85
C ARG A 44 -13.38 2.10 7.95
N ALA A 45 -12.38 2.86 8.35
CA ALA A 45 -11.90 3.99 7.57
C ALA A 45 -11.40 3.57 6.17
N ASN A 46 -10.68 2.45 6.09
CA ASN A 46 -10.23 1.92 4.80
C ASN A 46 -11.38 1.36 3.96
N ALA A 47 -12.41 0.79 4.58
CA ALA A 47 -13.61 0.37 3.87
C ALA A 47 -14.34 1.58 3.26
N ALA A 48 -14.45 2.71 3.99
CA ALA A 48 -15.01 3.95 3.46
C ALA A 48 -14.18 4.49 2.27
N TYR A 49 -12.86 4.49 2.39
CA TYR A 49 -11.95 4.84 1.29
C TYR A 49 -12.16 3.96 0.04
N VAL A 50 -12.29 2.65 0.22
CA VAL A 50 -12.58 1.72 -0.89
C VAL A 50 -13.92 2.05 -1.55
N VAL A 51 -14.98 2.30 -0.75
CA VAL A 51 -16.31 2.67 -1.26
C VAL A 51 -16.28 3.96 -2.05
N GLU A 52 -15.57 4.98 -1.57
CA GLU A 52 -15.41 6.26 -2.27
C GLU A 52 -14.76 6.06 -3.65
N LYS A 53 -13.65 5.32 -3.72
CA LYS A 53 -12.99 5.04 -5.00
C LYS A 53 -13.83 4.17 -5.94
N GLN A 54 -14.63 3.24 -5.40
CA GLN A 54 -15.56 2.46 -6.23
C GLN A 54 -16.60 3.34 -6.91
N TYR A 55 -17.03 4.41 -6.25
CA TYR A 55 -18.01 5.34 -6.81
C TYR A 55 -17.43 6.10 -8.00
N ASP A 56 -16.18 6.55 -7.90
CA ASP A 56 -15.52 7.37 -8.92
C ASP A 56 -14.98 6.54 -10.10
N TYR A 57 -14.58 5.27 -9.86
CA TYR A 57 -13.85 4.43 -10.81
C TYR A 57 -14.55 3.09 -11.13
N GLU A 58 -15.86 2.96 -10.88
CA GLU A 58 -16.64 1.72 -11.02
C GLU A 58 -16.18 0.60 -10.05
N SER A 59 -14.89 0.49 -9.76
CA SER A 59 -14.35 -0.44 -8.77
C SER A 59 -13.02 0.07 -8.20
N PHE A 60 -12.72 -0.34 -6.96
CA PHE A 60 -11.41 -0.09 -6.38
C PHE A 60 -10.27 -0.76 -7.16
N SER A 61 -10.55 -1.90 -7.78
CA SER A 61 -9.58 -2.59 -8.64
C SER A 61 -9.25 -1.78 -9.89
N ASN A 62 -10.24 -1.17 -10.54
CA ASN A 62 -10.01 -0.28 -11.68
C ASN A 62 -9.19 0.94 -11.28
N TYR A 63 -9.55 1.59 -10.16
CA TYR A 63 -8.77 2.70 -9.63
C TYR A 63 -7.28 2.37 -9.46
N ILE A 64 -6.97 1.20 -8.89
CA ILE A 64 -5.59 0.73 -8.72
C ILE A 64 -4.96 0.35 -10.08
N ALA A 65 -5.69 -0.37 -10.94
CA ALA A 65 -5.19 -0.84 -12.22
C ALA A 65 -4.84 0.31 -13.18
N ASP A 66 -5.71 1.31 -13.25
CA ASP A 66 -5.57 2.44 -14.16
C ASP A 66 -4.52 3.46 -13.72
N TRP A 67 -4.07 3.38 -12.45
CA TRP A 67 -3.03 4.28 -11.97
C TRP A 67 -1.71 4.07 -12.73
N PRO A 68 -1.06 5.13 -13.26
CA PRO A 68 0.17 5.00 -14.01
C PRO A 68 1.31 4.42 -13.17
N GLU A 69 1.93 3.33 -13.64
CA GLU A 69 3.03 2.67 -12.91
C GLU A 69 4.24 3.57 -12.72
N ASN A 70 4.51 4.46 -13.69
CA ASN A 70 5.59 5.43 -13.61
C ASN A 70 5.34 6.56 -12.60
N LYS A 71 4.18 6.55 -11.91
CA LYS A 71 3.79 7.47 -10.83
C LYS A 71 3.29 6.72 -9.59
N ILE A 72 3.80 5.53 -9.35
CA ILE A 72 3.31 4.67 -8.26
C ILE A 72 3.54 5.30 -6.87
N VAL A 73 4.55 6.14 -6.71
CA VAL A 73 4.82 6.87 -5.46
C VAL A 73 3.69 7.84 -5.14
N ASP A 74 3.09 8.48 -6.13
CA ASP A 74 1.93 9.36 -5.92
C ASP A 74 0.75 8.57 -5.35
N LEU A 75 0.51 7.35 -5.83
CA LEU A 75 -0.52 6.47 -5.29
C LEU A 75 -0.23 6.10 -3.82
N TRP A 76 1.03 5.82 -3.45
CA TRP A 76 1.36 5.53 -2.05
C TRP A 76 1.04 6.71 -1.13
N PHE A 77 1.31 7.93 -1.58
CA PHE A 77 1.02 9.14 -0.82
C PHE A 77 -0.47 9.49 -0.80
N GLU A 78 -1.20 9.18 -1.87
CA GLU A 78 -2.65 9.28 -1.86
C GLU A 78 -3.26 8.28 -0.88
N MET A 79 -2.89 7.00 -0.95
CA MET A 79 -3.34 5.97 -0.01
C MET A 79 -3.01 6.34 1.45
N LYS A 80 -1.84 6.95 1.71
CA LYS A 80 -1.46 7.45 3.03
C LYS A 80 -2.36 8.59 3.51
N ARG A 81 -2.78 9.48 2.61
CA ARG A 81 -3.60 10.66 2.91
C ARG A 81 -5.06 10.30 3.11
N GLU A 82 -5.61 9.50 2.22
CA GLU A 82 -7.04 9.17 2.16
C GLU A 82 -7.38 7.95 3.04
N GLY A 83 -6.48 6.99 3.11
CA GLY A 83 -6.65 5.79 3.93
C GLY A 83 -6.08 5.93 5.34
N SER A 84 -6.40 4.97 6.18
CA SER A 84 -5.90 4.89 7.55
C SER A 84 -4.81 3.83 7.68
N ARG A 85 -3.63 4.23 8.20
CA ARG A 85 -2.47 3.34 8.40
C ARG A 85 -1.91 2.72 7.11
N LEU A 86 -2.16 3.32 5.96
CA LEU A 86 -1.64 2.88 4.65
C LEU A 86 -0.32 3.56 4.25
N GLY A 87 0.31 4.30 5.16
CA GLY A 87 1.59 4.94 4.91
C GLY A 87 2.81 4.02 5.04
N GLY A 88 3.99 4.54 4.71
CA GLY A 88 5.27 3.82 4.75
C GLY A 88 5.27 2.62 3.79
N MET A 89 5.67 1.46 4.28
CA MET A 89 5.71 0.23 3.48
C MET A 89 4.34 -0.42 3.25
N THR A 90 3.31 -0.03 4.01
CA THR A 90 1.99 -0.69 3.95
C THR A 90 1.34 -0.50 2.58
N GLY A 91 1.31 0.71 2.04
CA GLY A 91 0.78 1.00 0.71
C GLY A 91 1.45 0.19 -0.40
N PRO A 92 2.78 0.30 -0.57
CA PRO A 92 3.53 -0.50 -1.54
C PRO A 92 3.29 -2.01 -1.44
N MET A 93 3.22 -2.56 -0.21
CA MET A 93 2.99 -3.99 0.00
C MET A 93 1.56 -4.41 -0.38
N ILE A 94 0.55 -3.61 -0.05
CA ILE A 94 -0.84 -3.87 -0.44
C ILE A 94 -0.97 -3.88 -1.96
N LEU A 95 -0.46 -2.86 -2.63
CA LEU A 95 -0.51 -2.76 -4.10
C LEU A 95 0.13 -3.99 -4.76
N ARG A 96 1.28 -4.42 -4.26
CA ARG A 96 1.97 -5.60 -4.76
C ARG A 96 1.16 -6.88 -4.52
N SER A 97 0.49 -6.99 -3.38
CA SER A 97 -0.41 -8.12 -3.06
C SER A 97 -1.65 -8.15 -3.94
N MET A 98 -2.08 -6.99 -4.43
CA MET A 98 -3.18 -6.85 -5.39
C MET A 98 -2.76 -7.08 -6.85
N GLY A 99 -1.47 -7.31 -7.12
CA GLY A 99 -0.94 -7.53 -8.46
C GLY A 99 -0.52 -6.27 -9.20
N LYS A 100 -0.56 -5.08 -8.56
CA LYS A 100 -0.04 -3.85 -9.16
C LYS A 100 1.48 -3.91 -9.23
N ASP A 101 2.06 -3.62 -10.40
CA ASP A 101 3.51 -3.54 -10.55
C ASP A 101 4.06 -2.35 -9.75
N SER A 102 4.76 -2.66 -8.67
CA SER A 102 5.26 -1.69 -7.71
C SER A 102 6.60 -2.17 -7.16
N PHE A 103 7.57 -1.29 -7.05
CA PHE A 103 8.79 -1.58 -6.28
C PHE A 103 8.53 -1.46 -4.77
N LEU A 104 9.39 -2.07 -3.97
CA LEU A 104 9.38 -1.91 -2.52
C LEU A 104 10.65 -1.18 -2.09
N PRO A 105 10.57 0.03 -1.52
CA PRO A 105 11.73 0.80 -1.08
C PRO A 105 12.27 0.27 0.27
N THR A 106 12.62 -1.04 0.30
CA THR A 106 13.24 -1.66 1.48
C THR A 106 14.64 -1.13 1.70
N ASN A 107 15.17 -1.33 2.91
CA ASN A 107 16.56 -0.93 3.21
C ASN A 107 17.56 -1.56 2.23
N ASP A 108 17.37 -2.83 1.85
CA ASP A 108 18.26 -3.51 0.91
C ASP A 108 18.20 -2.87 -0.47
N VAL A 109 17.00 -2.56 -0.98
CA VAL A 109 16.82 -1.85 -2.26
C VAL A 109 17.50 -0.49 -2.23
N ILE A 110 17.27 0.31 -1.20
CA ILE A 110 17.89 1.64 -1.08
C ILE A 110 19.41 1.52 -0.91
N SER A 111 19.88 0.55 -0.16
CA SER A 111 21.33 0.29 -0.01
C SER A 111 21.97 -0.12 -1.33
N ALA A 112 21.31 -0.98 -2.12
CA ALA A 112 21.78 -1.35 -3.45
C ALA A 112 21.88 -0.12 -4.38
N LEU A 113 20.83 0.70 -4.45
CA LEU A 113 20.83 1.92 -5.24
C LEU A 113 21.92 2.90 -4.80
N THR A 114 22.18 2.99 -3.51
CA THR A 114 23.27 3.82 -2.96
C THR A 114 24.64 3.27 -3.36
N ARG A 115 24.83 1.96 -3.21
CA ARG A 115 26.09 1.26 -3.57
C ARG A 115 26.43 1.42 -5.04
N TYR A 116 25.42 1.34 -5.91
CA TYR A 116 25.60 1.52 -7.35
C TYR A 116 25.63 2.99 -7.81
N GLY A 117 25.56 3.94 -6.87
CA GLY A 117 25.70 5.37 -7.15
C GLY A 117 24.43 6.05 -7.71
N PHE A 118 23.29 5.37 -7.71
CA PHE A 118 22.04 5.95 -8.20
C PHE A 118 21.44 6.96 -7.22
N VAL A 119 21.60 6.76 -5.91
CA VAL A 119 21.19 7.70 -4.86
C VAL A 119 22.35 8.03 -3.95
N LYS A 120 22.39 9.27 -3.43
CA LYS A 120 23.53 9.75 -2.63
C LYS A 120 23.42 9.41 -1.14
N THR A 121 22.23 9.18 -0.64
CA THR A 121 21.97 8.92 0.78
C THR A 121 20.83 7.94 0.95
N HIS A 122 20.75 7.31 2.12
CA HIS A 122 19.59 6.52 2.49
C HIS A 122 18.34 7.41 2.41
N SER A 123 17.39 7.00 1.58
CA SER A 123 16.10 7.68 1.46
C SER A 123 15.41 7.73 2.82
N ASN A 124 15.09 8.92 3.29
CA ASN A 124 14.37 9.11 4.55
C ASN A 124 12.86 8.85 4.42
N GLY A 125 12.41 8.30 3.28
CA GLY A 125 11.00 8.05 3.02
C GLY A 125 10.18 9.33 2.76
N SER A 126 10.84 10.48 2.53
CA SER A 126 10.15 11.68 2.06
C SER A 126 9.58 11.45 0.65
N LYS A 127 8.48 12.14 0.32
CA LYS A 127 7.88 12.03 -1.02
C LYS A 127 8.91 12.31 -2.10
N ARG A 128 9.65 13.40 -1.97
CA ARG A 128 10.69 13.83 -2.93
C ARG A 128 11.79 12.79 -3.12
N ASP A 129 12.23 12.12 -2.04
CA ASP A 129 13.26 11.09 -2.15
C ASP A 129 12.73 9.84 -2.83
N LEU A 130 11.50 9.44 -2.52
CA LEU A 130 10.86 8.30 -3.16
C LEU A 130 10.52 8.56 -4.62
N GLU A 131 10.17 9.79 -5.00
CA GLU A 131 10.01 10.20 -6.40
C GLU A 131 11.33 10.06 -7.19
N ARG A 132 12.45 10.43 -6.60
CA ARG A 132 13.78 10.20 -7.21
C ARG A 132 14.08 8.72 -7.38
N VAL A 133 13.75 7.91 -6.39
CA VAL A 133 13.88 6.45 -6.48
C VAL A 133 13.00 5.92 -7.61
N GLN A 134 11.77 6.42 -7.73
CA GLN A 134 10.87 6.06 -8.82
C GLN A 134 11.45 6.40 -10.21
N GLU A 135 12.03 7.58 -10.38
CA GLU A 135 12.69 7.97 -11.64
C GLU A 135 13.76 6.94 -12.04
N ILE A 136 14.57 6.48 -11.08
CA ILE A 136 15.57 5.44 -11.30
C ILE A 136 14.92 4.11 -11.70
N PHE A 137 13.86 3.71 -11.01
CA PHE A 137 13.12 2.50 -11.35
C PHE A 137 12.49 2.58 -12.74
N ASN A 138 11.98 3.74 -13.13
CA ASN A 138 11.44 3.96 -14.49
C ASN A 138 12.52 3.78 -15.56
N LEU A 139 13.72 4.35 -15.35
CA LEU A 139 14.87 4.16 -16.26
C LEU A 139 15.29 2.69 -16.31
N LEU A 140 15.42 2.03 -15.17
CA LEU A 140 15.80 0.62 -15.12
C LEU A 140 14.74 -0.28 -15.80
N LYS A 141 13.46 0.05 -15.69
CA LYS A 141 12.38 -0.64 -16.39
C LYS A 141 12.48 -0.47 -17.89
N GLU A 142 12.73 0.75 -18.36
CA GLU A 142 12.89 1.05 -19.78
C GLU A 142 14.09 0.30 -20.39
N GLU A 143 15.23 0.32 -19.71
CA GLU A 143 16.46 -0.34 -20.20
C GLU A 143 16.41 -1.87 -20.13
N SER A 144 15.82 -2.43 -19.07
CA SER A 144 15.81 -3.88 -18.84
C SER A 144 14.58 -4.59 -19.40
N ASN A 145 13.52 -3.86 -19.70
CA ASN A 145 12.18 -4.38 -20.02
C ASN A 145 11.61 -5.31 -18.94
N LEU A 146 12.02 -5.11 -17.67
CA LEU A 146 11.55 -5.89 -16.53
C LEU A 146 10.51 -5.09 -15.72
N PRO A 147 9.52 -5.76 -15.09
CA PRO A 147 8.60 -5.10 -14.16
C PRO A 147 9.34 -4.48 -12.96
N LEU A 148 8.79 -3.40 -12.39
CA LEU A 148 9.31 -2.74 -11.19
C LEU A 148 9.49 -3.72 -10.01
N SER A 149 8.56 -4.66 -9.90
CA SER A 149 8.58 -5.71 -8.87
C SER A 149 9.78 -6.66 -9.01
N GLN A 150 10.16 -7.01 -10.22
CA GLN A 150 11.34 -7.86 -10.48
C GLN A 150 12.63 -7.08 -10.27
N ILE A 151 12.72 -5.86 -10.77
CA ILE A 151 13.87 -4.97 -10.54
C ILE A 151 14.10 -4.79 -9.04
N SER A 152 13.02 -4.51 -8.29
CA SER A 152 13.06 -4.38 -6.83
C SER A 152 13.62 -5.64 -6.15
N LYS A 153 13.23 -6.83 -6.61
CA LYS A 153 13.73 -8.10 -6.09
C LYS A 153 15.19 -8.33 -6.43
N ILE A 154 15.62 -8.03 -7.66
CA ILE A 154 17.02 -8.16 -8.09
C ILE A 154 17.92 -7.25 -7.24
N LEU A 155 17.54 -5.98 -7.06
CA LEU A 155 18.28 -5.04 -6.23
C LEU A 155 18.37 -5.51 -4.78
N ALA A 156 17.28 -6.00 -4.19
CA ALA A 156 17.29 -6.49 -2.82
C ALA A 156 18.20 -7.73 -2.64
N LEU A 157 18.33 -8.58 -3.66
CA LEU A 157 19.17 -9.78 -3.62
C LEU A 157 20.64 -9.51 -3.98
N SER A 158 20.98 -8.32 -4.43
CA SER A 158 22.35 -7.92 -4.80
C SER A 158 23.18 -7.39 -3.61
N MET A 159 22.59 -7.37 -2.42
CA MET A 159 23.20 -6.89 -1.18
C MET A 159 23.77 -8.02 -0.31
#